data_1edae2881e9a58a0a791078a276d058f
#
_entry.id   1edae2881e9a58a0a791078a276d058f
#
_cell.length_a   1.000
_cell.length_b   1.000
_cell.length_c   1.000
_cell.angle_alpha   90.00
_cell.angle_beta   90.00
_cell.angle_gamma   90.00
#
_symmetry.space_group_name_H-M   'P 1'
#
loop_
_entity.id
_entity.type
_entity.pdbx_description
1 polymer ?
#
loop_
_entity_poly.entity_id
_entity_poly.type
_entity_poly.pdbx_seq_one_letter_code
_entity_poly.pdbx_strand_id
1 'polypeptide(L)'
;MPLAVFIAAWVTYRPDARVTWIIAIPFFVLAAMFTLNFDSIHLVAWYGGEELPIRYRFAATWAAREGPILLWAAWMALLSIIWRKPLSGENKETHLLRLRLMNGFALTLLLVAWILRPFKPAEGSGPGLNELLQTDLMVIHPPLIFLAYSLCLTLAFIAISSILTNSDGIKERLIHVARPSFFFATLGIGLGGLWAYLILDWGGYWAWDPVETGSLLPWICLVVLLHLRTRPGKTPDHIWAGIAMASAALALFATMVTRAGGVWAVSVHTFVVDSSGSPPSDVFGRIMVLLSDISGIEVVVYLLGIIQLMGIFLASRLGTSFSIWWLALLPVTAAVGVMGGGDVLDGFPPTFVVLLGLGPFIESGIKSLSTGHDWKWFAIPAVMVVLRFIHGMVLFELLSLLFAFGLIFEKERLKAWGWASAGIVLFLGAAWSGMLDIWICGIGMVAFITPWFLAPDGDEAKFSFQERKFQQRIALWTPVVAVGLYLILTLVILISSIDSIQFAAHELYGAPFIAAVMIAFVMWSIRDKPKR
;
A
#
# COMPACT_ATOMS: atom_id res chain seq x y z
N MET A 1 -6.10 -11.22 23.46
CA MET A 1 -6.73 -10.43 22.37
C MET A 1 -7.76 -9.40 22.85
N PRO A 2 -8.88 -9.72 23.53
CA PRO A 2 -9.95 -8.73 23.82
C PRO A 2 -9.49 -7.45 24.51
N LEU A 3 -8.64 -7.56 25.55
CA LEU A 3 -8.11 -6.40 26.25
C LEU A 3 -7.29 -5.48 25.32
N ALA A 4 -6.42 -6.06 24.48
CA ALA A 4 -5.60 -5.27 23.55
C ALA A 4 -6.47 -4.55 22.52
N VAL A 5 -7.51 -5.20 21.99
CA VAL A 5 -8.48 -4.59 21.06
C VAL A 5 -9.27 -3.47 21.76
N PHE A 6 -9.75 -3.71 22.99
CA PHE A 6 -10.44 -2.67 23.75
C PHE A 6 -9.55 -1.44 24.00
N ILE A 7 -8.30 -1.65 24.41
CA ILE A 7 -7.34 -0.56 24.62
C ILE A 7 -7.01 0.14 23.30
N ALA A 8 -6.82 -0.60 22.20
CA ALA A 8 -6.60 -0.01 20.90
C ALA A 8 -7.77 0.89 20.45
N ALA A 9 -9.01 0.46 20.66
CA ALA A 9 -10.19 1.27 20.41
C ALA A 9 -10.23 2.51 21.31
N TRP A 10 -9.92 2.34 22.60
CA TRP A 10 -9.86 3.44 23.56
C TRP A 10 -8.83 4.50 23.17
N VAL A 11 -7.57 4.09 22.88
CA VAL A 11 -6.50 5.05 22.50
C VAL A 11 -6.69 5.63 21.12
N THR A 12 -7.47 4.99 20.25
CA THR A 12 -7.90 5.59 18.98
C THR A 12 -8.82 6.78 19.23
N TYR A 13 -9.72 6.66 20.18
CA TYR A 13 -10.60 7.77 20.58
C TYR A 13 -9.87 8.81 21.45
N ARG A 14 -9.13 8.34 22.46
CA ARG A 14 -8.36 9.19 23.41
C ARG A 14 -6.90 8.71 23.48
N PRO A 15 -6.01 9.23 22.61
CA PRO A 15 -4.60 8.84 22.63
C PRO A 15 -3.96 9.04 24.01
N ASP A 16 -3.45 7.94 24.58
CA ASP A 16 -2.73 7.92 25.85
C ASP A 16 -1.55 6.94 25.77
N ALA A 17 -0.34 7.48 25.70
CA ALA A 17 0.89 6.69 25.60
C ALA A 17 1.13 5.75 26.79
N ARG A 18 0.51 6.02 27.96
CA ARG A 18 0.68 5.19 29.16
C ARG A 18 0.03 3.81 29.04
N VAL A 19 -0.97 3.67 28.18
CA VAL A 19 -1.68 2.41 27.97
C VAL A 19 -1.54 1.86 26.56
N THR A 20 -1.03 2.66 25.59
CA THR A 20 -0.86 2.25 24.19
C THR A 20 0.05 1.03 24.04
N TRP A 21 1.03 0.82 24.94
CA TRP A 21 1.92 -0.35 24.89
C TRP A 21 1.17 -1.69 25.06
N ILE A 22 -0.05 -1.68 25.67
CA ILE A 22 -0.88 -2.88 25.84
C ILE A 22 -1.26 -3.50 24.48
N ILE A 23 -1.30 -2.70 23.42
CA ILE A 23 -1.53 -3.16 22.04
C ILE A 23 -0.46 -4.19 21.61
N ALA A 24 0.77 -4.07 22.12
CA ALA A 24 1.87 -4.97 21.76
C ALA A 24 1.87 -6.29 22.58
N ILE A 25 1.08 -6.38 23.66
CA ILE A 25 1.07 -7.58 24.53
C ILE A 25 0.78 -8.86 23.75
N PRO A 26 -0.24 -8.96 22.87
CA PRO A 26 -0.50 -10.19 22.14
C PRO A 26 0.70 -10.71 21.36
N PHE A 27 1.47 -9.82 20.74
CA PHE A 27 2.72 -10.18 20.05
C PHE A 27 3.73 -10.77 21.04
N PHE A 28 4.02 -10.10 22.15
CA PHE A 28 5.00 -10.58 23.12
C PHE A 28 4.58 -11.88 23.78
N VAL A 29 3.27 -12.08 24.02
CA VAL A 29 2.74 -13.34 24.54
C VAL A 29 2.96 -14.46 23.54
N LEU A 30 2.63 -14.25 22.26
CA LEU A 30 2.88 -15.25 21.21
C LEU A 30 4.37 -15.57 21.05
N ALA A 31 5.23 -14.54 21.05
CA ALA A 31 6.68 -14.71 20.99
C ALA A 31 7.25 -15.48 22.20
N ALA A 32 6.73 -15.22 23.38
CA ALA A 32 7.09 -15.99 24.59
C ALA A 32 6.65 -17.44 24.48
N MET A 33 5.43 -17.71 23.97
CA MET A 33 4.92 -19.07 23.76
C MET A 33 5.81 -19.86 22.79
N PHE A 34 6.23 -19.25 21.67
CA PHE A 34 7.17 -19.87 20.76
C PHE A 34 8.54 -20.11 21.41
N THR A 35 9.09 -19.11 22.09
CA THR A 35 10.39 -19.20 22.74
C THR A 35 10.46 -20.31 23.78
N LEU A 36 9.38 -20.46 24.56
CA LEU A 36 9.21 -21.48 25.58
C LEU A 36 8.71 -22.82 25.05
N ASN A 37 8.43 -22.91 23.74
CA ASN A 37 7.86 -24.08 23.07
C ASN A 37 6.55 -24.57 23.70
N PHE A 38 5.60 -23.64 23.89
CA PHE A 38 4.29 -23.96 24.49
C PHE A 38 3.35 -24.57 23.43
N ASP A 39 3.52 -25.85 23.16
CA ASP A 39 2.93 -26.62 22.06
C ASP A 39 1.41 -26.85 22.15
N SER A 40 0.77 -26.48 23.27
CA SER A 40 -0.69 -26.48 23.40
C SER A 40 -1.39 -25.46 22.50
N ILE A 41 -0.65 -24.51 21.89
CA ILE A 41 -1.13 -23.54 20.91
C ILE A 41 -0.78 -24.04 19.49
N HIS A 42 -1.78 -24.02 18.60
CA HIS A 42 -1.67 -24.56 17.24
C HIS A 42 -0.43 -24.01 16.48
N LEU A 43 -0.19 -22.71 16.50
CA LEU A 43 0.96 -22.12 15.81
C LEU A 43 2.30 -22.66 16.33
N VAL A 44 2.43 -22.80 17.65
CA VAL A 44 3.65 -23.32 18.27
C VAL A 44 3.81 -24.81 17.98
N ALA A 45 2.74 -25.60 18.06
CA ALA A 45 2.75 -27.03 17.71
C ALA A 45 3.08 -27.25 16.22
N TRP A 46 2.72 -26.31 15.34
CA TRP A 46 2.90 -26.43 13.90
C TRP A 46 4.27 -25.96 13.39
N TYR A 47 4.79 -24.84 13.93
CA TYR A 47 6.03 -24.21 13.48
C TYR A 47 7.15 -24.21 14.51
N GLY A 48 6.89 -24.59 15.76
CA GLY A 48 7.87 -24.71 16.82
C GLY A 48 8.58 -26.08 16.82
N GLY A 49 9.30 -26.36 17.88
CA GLY A 49 9.97 -27.64 18.12
C GLY A 49 11.03 -27.53 19.20
N GLU A 50 11.16 -28.56 20.04
CA GLU A 50 12.19 -28.59 21.11
C GLU A 50 13.61 -28.63 20.57
N GLU A 51 13.79 -29.22 19.40
CA GLU A 51 15.10 -29.32 18.71
C GLU A 51 15.62 -27.98 18.19
N LEU A 52 14.70 -26.97 18.03
CA LEU A 52 15.10 -25.67 17.51
C LEU A 52 15.88 -24.85 18.55
N PRO A 53 17.00 -24.20 18.19
CA PRO A 53 17.65 -23.19 19.01
C PRO A 53 16.67 -22.09 19.44
N ILE A 54 16.82 -21.56 20.66
CA ILE A 54 15.91 -20.56 21.25
C ILE A 54 15.69 -19.37 20.30
N ARG A 55 16.74 -18.88 19.62
CA ARG A 55 16.63 -17.77 18.66
C ARG A 55 15.71 -18.09 17.46
N TYR A 56 15.71 -19.35 16.99
CA TYR A 56 14.83 -19.77 15.89
C TYR A 56 13.42 -20.09 16.38
N ARG A 57 13.25 -20.56 17.62
CA ARG A 57 11.92 -20.61 18.25
C ARG A 57 11.30 -19.22 18.32
N PHE A 58 12.07 -18.22 18.76
CA PHE A 58 11.61 -16.83 18.76
C PHE A 58 11.27 -16.36 17.34
N ALA A 59 12.10 -16.65 16.34
CA ALA A 59 11.87 -16.27 14.95
C ALA A 59 10.67 -16.99 14.33
N ALA A 60 10.31 -18.19 14.78
CA ALA A 60 9.12 -18.91 14.33
C ALA A 60 7.81 -18.15 14.63
N THR A 61 7.83 -17.17 15.53
CA THR A 61 6.69 -16.27 15.80
C THR A 61 6.15 -15.63 14.52
N TRP A 62 6.99 -15.33 13.54
CA TRP A 62 6.58 -14.74 12.26
C TRP A 62 6.67 -15.67 11.06
N ALA A 63 6.77 -16.98 11.29
CA ALA A 63 6.70 -17.98 10.22
C ALA A 63 5.29 -18.15 9.62
N ALA A 64 4.25 -17.82 10.40
CA ALA A 64 2.85 -17.84 9.99
C ALA A 64 2.30 -16.44 9.69
N ARG A 65 1.00 -16.33 9.42
CA ARG A 65 0.33 -15.05 9.10
C ARG A 65 0.09 -14.18 10.34
N GLU A 66 -0.30 -14.79 11.43
CA GLU A 66 -0.79 -14.15 12.66
C GLU A 66 0.31 -13.35 13.37
N GLY A 67 1.51 -13.93 13.44
CA GLY A 67 2.64 -13.34 14.11
C GLY A 67 3.09 -11.99 13.49
N PRO A 68 3.32 -11.93 12.18
CA PRO A 68 3.63 -10.68 11.47
C PRO A 68 2.59 -9.57 11.67
N ILE A 69 1.29 -9.90 11.68
CA ILE A 69 0.23 -8.91 11.90
C ILE A 69 0.31 -8.36 13.32
N LEU A 70 0.51 -9.23 14.31
CA LEU A 70 0.70 -8.81 15.70
C LEU A 70 1.97 -7.99 15.88
N LEU A 71 3.06 -8.36 15.22
CA LEU A 71 4.31 -7.59 15.19
C LEU A 71 4.08 -6.20 14.59
N TRP A 72 3.32 -6.12 13.49
CA TRP A 72 3.02 -4.85 12.86
C TRP A 72 2.16 -3.94 13.76
N ALA A 73 1.16 -4.51 14.43
CA ALA A 73 0.38 -3.79 15.44
C ALA A 73 1.28 -3.28 16.60
N ALA A 74 2.22 -4.10 17.05
CA ALA A 74 3.18 -3.72 18.10
C ALA A 74 4.11 -2.57 17.62
N TRP A 75 4.61 -2.60 16.39
CA TRP A 75 5.40 -1.50 15.82
C TRP A 75 4.59 -0.20 15.71
N MET A 76 3.33 -0.27 15.25
CA MET A 76 2.46 0.90 15.20
C MET A 76 2.22 1.52 16.57
N ALA A 77 2.00 0.69 17.59
CA ALA A 77 1.85 1.15 18.97
C ALA A 77 3.13 1.81 19.49
N LEU A 78 4.29 1.20 19.25
CA LEU A 78 5.58 1.75 19.66
C LEU A 78 5.85 3.10 18.98
N LEU A 79 5.60 3.22 17.68
CA LEU A 79 5.78 4.48 16.95
C LEU A 79 4.81 5.56 17.45
N SER A 80 3.56 5.19 17.80
CA SER A 80 2.61 6.11 18.44
C SER A 80 3.12 6.63 19.79
N ILE A 81 3.83 5.79 20.56
CA ILE A 81 4.45 6.18 21.83
C ILE A 81 5.69 7.05 21.60
N ILE A 82 6.55 6.69 20.64
CA ILE A 82 7.76 7.46 20.30
C ILE A 82 7.38 8.88 19.88
N TRP A 83 6.39 9.00 18.99
CA TRP A 83 5.91 10.30 18.51
C TRP A 83 4.66 10.80 19.26
N ARG A 84 4.56 10.49 20.56
CA ARG A 84 3.46 10.98 21.42
C ARG A 84 3.43 12.48 21.62
N LYS A 85 4.52 13.17 21.32
CA LYS A 85 4.59 14.65 21.36
C LYS A 85 4.26 15.22 19.98
N PRO A 86 3.77 16.47 19.91
CA PRO A 86 3.59 17.16 18.63
C PRO A 86 4.91 17.22 17.84
N LEU A 87 4.81 16.97 16.54
CA LEU A 87 5.90 17.20 15.61
C LEU A 87 6.02 18.70 15.31
N SER A 88 7.13 19.11 14.67
CA SER A 88 7.37 20.52 14.37
C SER A 88 6.20 21.14 13.60
N GLY A 89 5.66 22.24 14.13
CA GLY A 89 4.55 22.98 13.53
C GLY A 89 3.17 22.27 13.62
N GLU A 90 3.04 21.14 14.33
CA GLU A 90 1.73 20.54 14.56
C GLU A 90 0.92 21.35 15.57
N ASN A 91 -0.31 21.70 15.20
CA ASN A 91 -1.31 22.13 16.16
C ASN A 91 -1.91 20.95 16.92
N LYS A 92 -2.70 21.22 17.95
CA LYS A 92 -3.29 20.18 18.80
C LYS A 92 -4.20 19.22 18.02
N GLU A 93 -4.95 19.73 17.05
CA GLU A 93 -5.89 18.95 16.25
C GLU A 93 -5.15 17.98 15.32
N THR A 94 -4.17 18.49 14.57
CA THR A 94 -3.30 17.68 13.67
C THR A 94 -2.62 16.57 14.45
N HIS A 95 -2.03 16.92 15.59
CA HIS A 95 -1.35 15.98 16.46
C HIS A 95 -2.26 14.85 16.95
N LEU A 96 -3.43 15.21 17.49
CA LEU A 96 -4.39 14.21 17.98
C LEU A 96 -4.92 13.32 16.84
N LEU A 97 -5.20 13.90 15.67
CA LEU A 97 -5.68 13.15 14.52
C LEU A 97 -4.62 12.15 14.04
N ARG A 98 -3.36 12.55 13.95
CA ARG A 98 -2.26 11.66 13.61
C ARG A 98 -2.17 10.47 14.56
N LEU A 99 -2.20 10.70 15.88
CA LEU A 99 -2.16 9.61 16.86
C LEU A 99 -3.39 8.69 16.77
N ARG A 100 -4.57 9.25 16.52
CA ARG A 100 -5.80 8.47 16.30
C ARG A 100 -5.67 7.57 15.08
N LEU A 101 -5.11 8.05 13.98
CA LEU A 101 -4.88 7.26 12.77
C LEU A 101 -3.89 6.13 13.01
N MET A 102 -2.78 6.39 13.70
CA MET A 102 -1.79 5.37 14.05
C MET A 102 -2.41 4.27 14.93
N ASN A 103 -3.13 4.66 15.96
CA ASN A 103 -3.79 3.71 16.87
C ASN A 103 -4.97 2.99 16.20
N GLY A 104 -5.71 3.67 15.32
CA GLY A 104 -6.80 3.09 14.54
C GLY A 104 -6.31 2.02 13.56
N PHE A 105 -5.15 2.22 12.95
CA PHE A 105 -4.53 1.19 12.13
C PHE A 105 -4.03 0.01 12.98
N ALA A 106 -3.44 0.26 14.14
CA ALA A 106 -3.08 -0.82 15.07
C ALA A 106 -4.32 -1.62 15.55
N LEU A 107 -5.43 -0.93 15.79
CA LEU A 107 -6.73 -1.58 16.08
C LEU A 107 -7.17 -2.48 14.91
N THR A 108 -7.07 -1.98 13.67
CA THR A 108 -7.41 -2.76 12.47
C THR A 108 -6.59 -4.05 12.42
N LEU A 109 -5.28 -3.96 12.61
CA LEU A 109 -4.40 -5.14 12.62
C LEU A 109 -4.73 -6.13 13.74
N LEU A 110 -5.06 -5.65 14.94
CA LEU A 110 -5.48 -6.53 16.03
C LEU A 110 -6.82 -7.23 15.74
N LEU A 111 -7.76 -6.55 15.07
CA LEU A 111 -9.03 -7.14 14.67
C LEU A 111 -8.80 -8.22 13.60
N VAL A 112 -7.96 -7.97 12.61
CA VAL A 112 -7.56 -8.96 11.60
C VAL A 112 -6.89 -10.17 12.27
N ALA A 113 -5.92 -9.92 13.17
CA ALA A 113 -5.29 -11.00 13.93
C ALA A 113 -6.30 -11.80 14.78
N TRP A 114 -7.34 -11.14 15.29
CA TRP A 114 -8.40 -11.84 16.05
C TRP A 114 -9.17 -12.83 15.18
N ILE A 115 -9.51 -12.46 13.95
CA ILE A 115 -10.16 -13.36 12.99
C ILE A 115 -9.29 -14.59 12.71
N LEU A 116 -7.99 -14.40 12.57
CA LEU A 116 -7.01 -15.47 12.27
C LEU A 116 -6.72 -16.38 13.48
N ARG A 117 -7.19 -16.03 14.70
CA ARG A 117 -7.11 -16.85 15.92
C ARG A 117 -5.69 -17.30 16.30
N PRO A 118 -4.72 -16.40 16.56
CA PRO A 118 -3.31 -16.72 16.84
C PRO A 118 -3.09 -17.62 18.07
N PHE A 119 -4.08 -17.72 18.96
CA PHE A 119 -4.04 -18.51 20.18
C PHE A 119 -5.02 -19.71 20.13
N LYS A 120 -5.31 -20.21 18.91
CA LYS A 120 -6.14 -21.41 18.74
C LYS A 120 -5.44 -22.61 19.40
N PRO A 121 -6.16 -23.46 20.17
CA PRO A 121 -5.61 -24.70 20.72
C PRO A 121 -5.05 -25.62 19.62
N ALA A 122 -4.00 -26.36 19.95
CA ALA A 122 -3.41 -27.33 19.06
C ALA A 122 -4.35 -28.56 18.87
N GLU A 123 -4.50 -28.99 17.64
CA GLU A 123 -5.25 -30.21 17.26
C GLU A 123 -4.29 -31.32 16.76
N GLY A 124 -2.98 -31.08 16.83
CA GLY A 124 -1.91 -31.95 16.37
C GLY A 124 -0.59 -31.19 16.25
N SER A 125 0.48 -31.89 15.84
CA SER A 125 1.79 -31.29 15.59
C SER A 125 2.01 -31.11 14.10
N GLY A 126 2.73 -30.06 13.72
CA GLY A 126 3.13 -29.77 12.33
C GLY A 126 4.56 -30.22 12.01
N PRO A 127 5.05 -29.84 10.81
CA PRO A 127 6.39 -30.19 10.33
C PRO A 127 7.52 -29.41 11.02
N GLY A 128 7.20 -28.45 11.90
CA GLY A 128 8.18 -27.54 12.46
C GLY A 128 8.53 -26.36 11.54
N LEU A 129 9.53 -25.58 11.94
CA LEU A 129 10.03 -24.47 11.14
C LEU A 129 10.79 -24.98 9.92
N ASN A 130 10.42 -24.51 8.74
CA ASN A 130 11.11 -24.84 7.49
C ASN A 130 12.63 -24.56 7.60
N GLU A 131 13.46 -25.47 7.09
CA GLU A 131 14.92 -25.38 7.18
C GLU A 131 15.49 -24.09 6.58
N LEU A 132 14.91 -23.58 5.49
CA LEU A 132 15.29 -22.30 4.87
C LEU A 132 15.02 -21.08 5.77
N LEU A 133 14.17 -21.24 6.80
CA LEU A 133 13.86 -20.21 7.79
C LEU A 133 14.73 -20.31 9.05
N GLN A 134 15.52 -21.39 9.20
CA GLN A 134 16.42 -21.60 10.35
C GLN A 134 17.73 -20.83 10.16
N THR A 135 17.64 -19.51 10.09
CA THR A 135 18.78 -18.61 9.87
C THR A 135 18.67 -17.39 10.77
N ASP A 136 19.80 -16.78 11.12
CA ASP A 136 19.82 -15.53 11.90
C ASP A 136 19.21 -14.36 11.12
N LEU A 137 19.16 -14.44 9.78
CA LEU A 137 18.45 -13.46 8.96
C LEU A 137 16.94 -13.48 9.19
N MET A 138 16.37 -14.66 9.45
CA MET A 138 14.95 -14.78 9.84
C MET A 138 14.66 -14.07 11.16
N VAL A 139 15.62 -13.99 12.07
CA VAL A 139 15.46 -13.30 13.36
C VAL A 139 15.35 -11.79 13.16
N ILE A 140 16.09 -11.21 12.21
CA ILE A 140 16.33 -9.77 12.11
C ILE A 140 15.53 -9.13 10.95
N HIS A 141 15.54 -9.75 9.76
CA HIS A 141 15.01 -9.14 8.54
C HIS A 141 13.50 -8.85 8.61
N PRO A 142 12.59 -9.79 8.93
CA PRO A 142 11.16 -9.52 8.94
C PRO A 142 10.75 -8.43 9.93
N PRO A 143 11.25 -8.37 11.18
CA PRO A 143 10.96 -7.26 12.08
C PRO A 143 11.34 -5.90 11.53
N LEU A 144 12.48 -5.79 10.81
CA LEU A 144 12.92 -4.53 10.22
C LEU A 144 12.05 -4.09 9.06
N ILE A 145 11.61 -5.02 8.21
CA ILE A 145 10.67 -4.73 7.11
C ILE A 145 9.34 -4.21 7.66
N PHE A 146 8.77 -4.85 8.68
CA PHE A 146 7.52 -4.39 9.28
C PHE A 146 7.68 -3.04 10.00
N LEU A 147 8.85 -2.76 10.58
CA LEU A 147 9.16 -1.43 11.10
C LEU A 147 9.19 -0.38 9.97
N ALA A 148 9.86 -0.69 8.86
CA ALA A 148 9.90 0.21 7.70
C ALA A 148 8.50 0.49 7.14
N TYR A 149 7.65 -0.52 7.02
CA TYR A 149 6.26 -0.36 6.57
C TYR A 149 5.41 0.45 7.56
N SER A 150 5.61 0.26 8.87
CA SER A 150 4.98 1.08 9.91
C SER A 150 5.37 2.55 9.79
N LEU A 151 6.62 2.82 9.45
CA LEU A 151 7.12 4.17 9.22
C LEU A 151 6.53 4.79 7.95
N CYS A 152 6.37 4.02 6.86
CA CYS A 152 5.66 4.47 5.66
C CYS A 152 4.20 4.83 5.95
N LEU A 153 3.50 4.01 6.74
CA LEU A 153 2.13 4.34 7.19
C LEU A 153 2.09 5.60 8.06
N THR A 154 3.08 5.78 8.93
CA THR A 154 3.19 7.00 9.74
C THR A 154 3.34 8.24 8.86
N LEU A 155 4.08 8.17 7.74
CA LEU A 155 4.15 9.25 6.75
C LEU A 155 2.77 9.59 6.16
N ALA A 156 1.99 8.57 5.79
CA ALA A 156 0.63 8.79 5.30
C ALA A 156 -0.26 9.43 6.37
N PHE A 157 -0.16 9.02 7.63
CA PHE A 157 -0.97 9.61 8.71
C PHE A 157 -0.59 11.04 9.02
N ILE A 158 0.69 11.41 8.88
CA ILE A 158 1.15 12.81 8.92
C ILE A 158 0.52 13.60 7.76
N ALA A 159 0.55 13.05 6.55
CA ALA A 159 -0.03 13.70 5.37
C ALA A 159 -1.54 13.91 5.53
N ILE A 160 -2.29 12.86 5.87
CA ILE A 160 -3.74 12.90 6.07
C ILE A 160 -4.13 13.89 7.16
N SER A 161 -3.48 13.84 8.33
CA SER A 161 -3.79 14.75 9.43
C SER A 161 -3.50 16.20 9.05
N SER A 162 -2.40 16.44 8.33
CA SER A 162 -2.04 17.81 7.88
C SER A 162 -3.02 18.38 6.86
N ILE A 163 -3.48 17.53 5.90
CA ILE A 163 -4.46 17.95 4.88
C ILE A 163 -5.81 18.27 5.54
N LEU A 164 -6.32 17.36 6.38
CA LEU A 164 -7.65 17.50 6.98
C LEU A 164 -7.76 18.68 7.96
N THR A 165 -6.65 19.07 8.56
CA THR A 165 -6.61 20.20 9.52
C THR A 165 -6.00 21.46 8.92
N ASN A 166 -5.70 21.47 7.62
CA ASN A 166 -5.04 22.59 6.92
C ASN A 166 -3.79 23.09 7.67
N SER A 167 -2.97 22.16 8.17
CA SER A 167 -1.79 22.47 8.98
C SER A 167 -0.55 22.69 8.13
N ASP A 168 0.08 23.84 8.28
CA ASP A 168 1.34 24.18 7.63
C ASP A 168 2.51 23.29 8.10
N GLY A 169 3.63 23.27 7.35
CA GLY A 169 4.87 22.62 7.75
C GLY A 169 4.86 21.10 7.53
N ILE A 170 4.04 20.59 6.62
CA ILE A 170 3.99 19.16 6.26
C ILE A 170 5.34 18.62 5.80
N LYS A 171 6.12 19.41 5.04
CA LYS A 171 7.43 19.03 4.53
C LYS A 171 8.40 18.65 5.65
N GLU A 172 8.53 19.48 6.67
CA GLU A 172 9.46 19.27 7.79
C GLU A 172 9.09 18.02 8.57
N ARG A 173 7.80 17.79 8.82
CA ARG A 173 7.27 16.61 9.50
C ARG A 173 7.53 15.34 8.71
N LEU A 174 7.26 15.36 7.40
CA LEU A 174 7.50 14.21 6.53
C LEU A 174 8.98 13.88 6.44
N ILE A 175 9.87 14.86 6.28
CA ILE A 175 11.31 14.62 6.23
C ILE A 175 11.83 14.03 7.54
N HIS A 176 11.29 14.46 8.69
CA HIS A 176 11.69 13.95 10.00
C HIS A 176 11.45 12.43 10.11
N VAL A 177 10.32 11.94 9.58
CA VAL A 177 9.97 10.51 9.61
C VAL A 177 10.51 9.75 8.39
N ALA A 178 10.63 10.39 7.23
CA ALA A 178 11.14 9.73 6.02
C ALA A 178 12.60 9.26 6.15
N ARG A 179 13.42 9.96 6.93
CA ARG A 179 14.82 9.56 7.15
C ARG A 179 14.93 8.20 7.85
N PRO A 180 14.35 7.99 9.04
CA PRO A 180 14.36 6.65 9.64
C PRO A 180 13.61 5.62 8.78
N SER A 181 12.52 6.00 8.07
CA SER A 181 11.83 5.10 7.15
C SER A 181 12.78 4.57 6.07
N PHE A 182 13.52 5.46 5.43
CA PHE A 182 14.50 5.12 4.40
C PHE A 182 15.63 4.25 4.95
N PHE A 183 16.14 4.58 6.14
CA PHE A 183 17.21 3.80 6.78
C PHE A 183 16.76 2.36 7.05
N PHE A 184 15.62 2.16 7.70
CA PHE A 184 15.14 0.81 8.03
C PHE A 184 14.66 0.04 6.79
N ALA A 185 14.08 0.71 5.79
CA ALA A 185 13.74 0.08 4.53
C ALA A 185 15.00 -0.40 3.78
N THR A 186 16.05 0.43 3.72
CA THR A 186 17.32 0.05 3.08
C THR A 186 17.97 -1.14 3.80
N LEU A 187 18.01 -1.10 5.13
CA LEU A 187 18.57 -2.20 5.93
C LEU A 187 17.75 -3.48 5.75
N GLY A 188 16.41 -3.38 5.82
CA GLY A 188 15.53 -4.52 5.64
C GLY A 188 15.68 -5.16 4.27
N ILE A 189 15.63 -4.38 3.19
CA ILE A 189 15.81 -4.88 1.81
C ILE A 189 17.19 -5.48 1.62
N GLY A 190 18.25 -4.81 2.12
CA GLY A 190 19.62 -5.32 2.03
C GLY A 190 19.82 -6.66 2.72
N LEU A 191 19.22 -6.86 3.90
CA LEU A 191 19.24 -8.16 4.60
C LEU A 191 18.41 -9.22 3.89
N GLY A 192 17.31 -8.83 3.24
CA GLY A 192 16.51 -9.73 2.38
C GLY A 192 17.30 -10.23 1.18
N GLY A 193 18.02 -9.32 0.49
CA GLY A 193 18.91 -9.68 -0.60
C GLY A 193 20.07 -10.58 -0.14
N LEU A 194 20.61 -10.31 1.06
CA LEU A 194 21.62 -11.20 1.65
C LEU A 194 21.07 -12.60 1.95
N TRP A 195 19.82 -12.68 2.40
CA TRP A 195 19.15 -13.96 2.59
C TRP A 195 18.97 -14.71 1.27
N ALA A 196 18.47 -14.04 0.22
CA ALA A 196 18.35 -14.63 -1.10
C ALA A 196 19.69 -15.20 -1.62
N TYR A 197 20.77 -14.47 -1.40
CA TYR A 197 22.12 -14.88 -1.80
C TYR A 197 22.65 -16.08 -1.01
N LEU A 198 22.50 -16.07 0.33
CA LEU A 198 23.12 -17.08 1.20
C LEU A 198 22.31 -18.38 1.34
N ILE A 199 20.98 -18.29 1.26
CA ILE A 199 20.09 -19.40 1.65
C ILE A 199 19.32 -19.96 0.46
N LEU A 200 18.91 -19.10 -0.48
CA LEU A 200 18.03 -19.53 -1.58
C LEU A 200 18.80 -19.96 -2.83
N ASP A 201 20.11 -19.77 -2.85
CA ASP A 201 21.03 -20.17 -3.95
C ASP A 201 20.59 -19.64 -5.33
N TRP A 202 20.06 -18.43 -5.36
CA TRP A 202 19.60 -17.79 -6.62
C TRP A 202 20.72 -17.23 -7.48
N GLY A 203 21.96 -17.38 -7.05
CA GLY A 203 23.13 -16.88 -7.78
C GLY A 203 23.36 -15.36 -7.71
N GLY A 204 22.58 -14.63 -6.92
CA GLY A 204 22.70 -13.18 -6.78
C GLY A 204 21.89 -12.61 -5.61
N TYR A 205 22.15 -11.33 -5.33
CA TYR A 205 21.46 -10.59 -4.26
C TYR A 205 20.01 -10.23 -4.59
N TRP A 206 19.61 -10.33 -5.84
CA TRP A 206 18.31 -9.89 -6.31
C TRP A 206 17.85 -10.72 -7.48
N ALA A 207 16.70 -11.33 -7.34
CA ALA A 207 16.12 -12.20 -8.36
C ALA A 207 14.81 -11.67 -8.94
N TRP A 208 14.41 -10.46 -8.58
CA TRP A 208 13.14 -9.86 -8.99
C TRP A 208 11.91 -10.70 -8.60
N ASP A 209 12.03 -11.48 -7.53
CA ASP A 209 10.90 -12.16 -6.93
C ASP A 209 9.78 -11.15 -6.60
N PRO A 210 8.49 -11.52 -6.73
CA PRO A 210 7.39 -10.59 -6.46
C PRO A 210 7.44 -9.91 -5.09
N VAL A 211 7.90 -10.61 -4.06
CA VAL A 211 7.99 -10.05 -2.70
C VAL A 211 9.17 -9.09 -2.59
N GLU A 212 10.32 -9.43 -3.16
CA GLU A 212 11.47 -8.52 -3.27
C GLU A 212 11.07 -7.24 -4.02
N THR A 213 10.49 -7.43 -5.21
CA THR A 213 10.03 -6.33 -6.06
C THR A 213 9.00 -5.47 -5.33
N GLY A 214 8.04 -6.09 -4.63
CA GLY A 214 7.05 -5.39 -3.83
C GLY A 214 7.69 -4.54 -2.73
N SER A 215 8.71 -5.05 -2.05
CA SER A 215 9.40 -4.33 -0.97
C SER A 215 10.24 -3.14 -1.47
N LEU A 216 10.72 -3.20 -2.70
CA LEU A 216 11.48 -2.13 -3.33
C LEU A 216 10.62 -0.88 -3.62
N LEU A 217 9.33 -1.05 -3.93
CA LEU A 217 8.45 0.04 -4.33
C LEU A 217 8.29 1.15 -3.26
N PRO A 218 7.97 0.85 -1.99
CA PRO A 218 7.93 1.88 -0.95
C PRO A 218 9.29 2.54 -0.74
N TRP A 219 10.39 1.80 -0.86
CA TRP A 219 11.75 2.34 -0.78
C TRP A 219 12.01 3.40 -1.86
N ILE A 220 11.62 3.13 -3.11
CA ILE A 220 11.75 4.10 -4.21
C ILE A 220 10.94 5.37 -3.92
N CYS A 221 9.72 5.23 -3.39
CA CYS A 221 8.94 6.40 -2.96
C CYS A 221 9.65 7.21 -1.87
N LEU A 222 10.32 6.56 -0.92
CA LEU A 222 11.10 7.24 0.11
C LEU A 222 12.30 7.99 -0.49
N VAL A 223 12.98 7.38 -1.47
CA VAL A 223 14.04 8.07 -2.25
C VAL A 223 13.51 9.33 -2.90
N VAL A 224 12.38 9.23 -3.61
CA VAL A 224 11.75 10.38 -4.25
C VAL A 224 11.37 11.45 -3.22
N LEU A 225 10.74 11.05 -2.12
CA LEU A 225 10.32 11.95 -1.05
C LEU A 225 11.50 12.74 -0.47
N LEU A 226 12.61 12.07 -0.17
CA LEU A 226 13.81 12.71 0.36
C LEU A 226 14.48 13.65 -0.66
N HIS A 227 14.44 13.30 -1.96
CA HIS A 227 15.01 14.11 -3.03
C HIS A 227 14.16 15.35 -3.37
N LEU A 228 12.87 15.39 -3.03
CA LEU A 228 12.06 16.61 -3.18
C LEU A 228 12.66 17.82 -2.45
N ARG A 229 13.47 17.60 -1.40
CA ARG A 229 14.18 18.68 -0.68
C ARG A 229 15.15 19.45 -1.57
N THR A 230 15.76 18.77 -2.53
CA THR A 230 16.79 19.34 -3.41
C THR A 230 16.21 20.00 -4.64
N ARG A 231 14.88 19.90 -4.83
CA ARG A 231 14.21 20.55 -5.94
C ARG A 231 14.34 22.08 -5.85
N PRO A 232 14.75 22.76 -6.91
CA PRO A 232 14.70 24.21 -6.96
C PRO A 232 13.24 24.71 -6.97
N GLY A 233 12.98 25.74 -6.19
CA GLY A 233 11.64 26.30 -6.01
C GLY A 233 10.80 25.61 -4.92
N LYS A 234 9.62 26.14 -4.65
CA LYS A 234 8.68 25.61 -3.67
C LYS A 234 7.95 24.40 -4.27
N THR A 235 8.04 23.25 -3.63
CA THR A 235 7.23 22.08 -3.98
C THR A 235 5.89 22.21 -3.25
N PRO A 236 4.74 22.11 -3.96
CA PRO A 236 3.42 22.17 -3.35
C PRO A 236 3.21 21.07 -2.31
N ASP A 237 2.46 21.35 -1.26
CA ASP A 237 2.23 20.45 -0.12
C ASP A 237 1.51 19.15 -0.55
N HIS A 238 0.63 19.22 -1.54
CA HIS A 238 -0.05 18.02 -2.07
C HIS A 238 0.92 17.01 -2.72
N ILE A 239 2.04 17.45 -3.27
CA ILE A 239 3.06 16.53 -3.83
C ILE A 239 3.75 15.79 -2.68
N TRP A 240 4.11 16.49 -1.60
CA TRP A 240 4.65 15.88 -0.40
C TRP A 240 3.69 14.86 0.19
N ALA A 241 2.42 15.24 0.32
CA ALA A 241 1.37 14.37 0.83
C ALA A 241 1.13 13.15 -0.08
N GLY A 242 1.08 13.37 -1.39
CA GLY A 242 0.84 12.30 -2.37
C GLY A 242 1.92 11.23 -2.34
N ILE A 243 3.21 11.62 -2.30
CA ILE A 243 4.31 10.66 -2.25
C ILE A 243 4.37 9.95 -0.89
N ALA A 244 4.05 10.64 0.20
CA ALA A 244 3.94 10.03 1.52
C ALA A 244 2.82 8.97 1.57
N MET A 245 1.63 9.28 1.02
CA MET A 245 0.53 8.32 0.91
C MET A 245 0.84 7.17 -0.04
N ALA A 246 1.55 7.45 -1.16
CA ALA A 246 2.00 6.42 -2.08
C ALA A 246 2.98 5.44 -1.42
N SER A 247 3.93 5.91 -0.60
CA SER A 247 4.84 5.02 0.11
C SER A 247 4.11 4.04 1.04
N ALA A 248 3.06 4.51 1.72
CA ALA A 248 2.23 3.67 2.58
C ALA A 248 1.36 2.69 1.76
N ALA A 249 0.73 3.16 0.68
CA ALA A 249 -0.04 2.30 -0.21
C ALA A 249 0.81 1.18 -0.80
N LEU A 250 2.06 1.48 -1.17
CA LEU A 250 2.99 0.49 -1.70
C LEU A 250 3.52 -0.47 -0.62
N ALA A 251 3.63 -0.03 0.65
CA ALA A 251 3.94 -0.93 1.76
C ALA A 251 2.78 -1.93 2.03
N LEU A 252 1.53 -1.45 1.98
CA LEU A 252 0.35 -2.32 2.04
C LEU A 252 0.31 -3.28 0.85
N PHE A 253 0.63 -2.80 -0.35
CA PHE A 253 0.69 -3.61 -1.55
C PHE A 253 1.76 -4.71 -1.46
N ALA A 254 2.97 -4.38 -1.01
CA ALA A 254 4.04 -5.36 -0.79
C ALA A 254 3.60 -6.47 0.18
N THR A 255 2.93 -6.09 1.27
CA THR A 255 2.39 -7.07 2.23
C THR A 255 1.27 -7.90 1.61
N MET A 256 0.39 -7.28 0.82
CA MET A 256 -0.68 -7.98 0.10
C MET A 256 -0.11 -9.03 -0.86
N VAL A 257 0.94 -8.70 -1.63
CA VAL A 257 1.63 -9.62 -2.53
C VAL A 257 2.17 -10.84 -1.77
N THR A 258 2.82 -10.61 -0.63
CA THR A 258 3.33 -11.70 0.22
C THR A 258 2.21 -12.62 0.71
N ARG A 259 1.04 -12.06 1.04
CA ARG A 259 -0.09 -12.82 1.59
C ARG A 259 -0.94 -13.50 0.53
N ALA A 260 -1.02 -12.91 -0.66
CA ALA A 260 -1.73 -13.46 -1.81
C ALA A 260 -0.94 -14.52 -2.60
N GLY A 261 0.27 -14.85 -2.17
CA GLY A 261 1.30 -15.55 -2.93
C GLY A 261 0.89 -16.87 -3.50
N GLY A 262 0.15 -17.73 -3.07
CA GLY A 262 -0.27 -18.96 -3.78
C GLY A 262 -1.27 -18.73 -4.91
N VAL A 263 -1.98 -17.60 -4.85
CA VAL A 263 -3.08 -17.27 -5.78
C VAL A 263 -2.61 -16.39 -6.94
N TRP A 264 -1.63 -15.52 -6.71
CA TRP A 264 -1.26 -14.46 -7.67
C TRP A 264 0.07 -14.68 -8.37
N ALA A 265 1.07 -15.11 -7.64
CA ALA A 265 2.38 -15.39 -8.18
C ALA A 265 3.12 -16.42 -7.32
N VAL A 266 3.88 -17.28 -7.96
CA VAL A 266 4.76 -18.19 -7.25
C VAL A 266 5.96 -17.39 -6.73
N SER A 267 6.08 -17.30 -5.42
CA SER A 267 7.23 -16.70 -4.74
C SER A 267 7.73 -17.67 -3.68
N VAL A 268 9.02 -17.81 -3.57
CA VAL A 268 9.65 -18.62 -2.51
C VAL A 268 9.42 -18.03 -1.11
N HIS A 269 9.03 -16.77 -1.04
CA HIS A 269 8.65 -16.10 0.21
C HIS A 269 7.22 -16.42 0.66
N THR A 270 6.44 -17.08 -0.19
CA THR A 270 5.09 -17.51 0.14
C THR A 270 5.11 -18.93 0.65
N PHE A 271 5.36 -19.09 1.92
CA PHE A 271 5.37 -20.38 2.61
C PHE A 271 3.97 -20.96 2.88
N VAL A 272 2.94 -20.28 2.44
CA VAL A 272 1.55 -20.71 2.52
C VAL A 272 1.17 -21.27 1.16
N VAL A 273 1.45 -22.53 0.96
CA VAL A 273 0.91 -23.30 -0.17
C VAL A 273 -0.50 -23.72 0.23
N ASP A 274 -1.50 -23.10 -0.36
CA ASP A 274 -2.86 -23.64 -0.29
C ASP A 274 -2.92 -24.89 -1.14
N SER A 275 -3.17 -26.03 -0.49
CA SER A 275 -3.24 -27.37 -1.09
C SER A 275 -4.51 -27.60 -1.93
N SER A 276 -5.31 -26.60 -2.21
CA SER A 276 -6.66 -26.76 -2.75
C SER A 276 -6.81 -26.66 -4.27
N GLY A 277 -5.74 -26.80 -5.03
CA GLY A 277 -5.84 -26.92 -6.48
C GLY A 277 -5.24 -25.77 -7.27
N SER A 278 -5.20 -25.92 -8.61
CA SER A 278 -4.67 -24.90 -9.50
C SER A 278 -5.46 -23.61 -9.41
N PRO A 279 -4.82 -22.43 -9.26
CA PRO A 279 -5.51 -21.17 -9.21
C PRO A 279 -6.30 -20.93 -10.52
N PRO A 280 -7.48 -20.28 -10.47
CA PRO A 280 -8.24 -19.96 -11.66
C PRO A 280 -7.39 -19.24 -12.72
N SER A 281 -7.65 -19.51 -13.99
CA SER A 281 -6.89 -18.91 -15.10
C SER A 281 -7.14 -17.41 -15.26
N ASP A 282 -8.31 -16.94 -14.81
CA ASP A 282 -8.67 -15.52 -14.89
C ASP A 282 -8.38 -14.77 -13.58
N VAL A 283 -8.06 -13.48 -13.72
CA VAL A 283 -7.70 -12.59 -12.62
C VAL A 283 -8.83 -12.47 -11.58
N PHE A 284 -10.06 -12.44 -12.05
CA PHE A 284 -11.22 -12.23 -11.17
C PHE A 284 -11.54 -13.48 -10.38
N GLY A 285 -11.46 -14.65 -11.01
CA GLY A 285 -11.59 -15.92 -10.31
C GLY A 285 -10.58 -16.03 -9.17
N ARG A 286 -9.34 -15.59 -9.39
CA ARG A 286 -8.29 -15.56 -8.35
C ARG A 286 -8.59 -14.61 -7.22
N ILE A 287 -9.04 -13.40 -7.52
CA ILE A 287 -9.47 -12.43 -6.50
C ILE A 287 -10.65 -13.00 -5.72
N MET A 288 -11.59 -13.64 -6.37
CA MET A 288 -12.74 -14.24 -5.69
C MET A 288 -12.34 -15.41 -4.77
N VAL A 289 -11.44 -16.29 -5.23
CA VAL A 289 -10.88 -17.36 -4.37
C VAL A 289 -10.16 -16.76 -3.16
N LEU A 290 -9.38 -15.69 -3.36
CA LEU A 290 -8.69 -15.01 -2.28
C LEU A 290 -9.68 -14.37 -1.27
N LEU A 291 -10.79 -13.82 -1.75
CA LEU A 291 -11.81 -13.21 -0.90
C LEU A 291 -12.69 -14.24 -0.16
N SER A 292 -12.78 -15.46 -0.67
CA SER A 292 -13.55 -16.55 -0.05
C SER A 292 -12.82 -17.28 1.07
N ASP A 293 -11.51 -17.13 1.19
CA ASP A 293 -10.73 -17.68 2.31
C ASP A 293 -10.83 -16.77 3.55
N ILE A 294 -10.83 -17.36 4.74
CA ILE A 294 -10.79 -16.61 6.01
C ILE A 294 -9.55 -15.68 6.10
N SER A 295 -8.47 -16.04 5.42
CA SER A 295 -7.29 -15.19 5.24
C SER A 295 -7.53 -14.02 4.28
N GLY A 296 -8.58 -14.05 3.49
CA GLY A 296 -8.95 -12.99 2.55
C GLY A 296 -9.25 -11.66 3.21
N ILE A 297 -9.67 -11.66 4.50
CA ILE A 297 -9.89 -10.42 5.26
C ILE A 297 -8.62 -9.55 5.31
N GLU A 298 -7.47 -10.16 5.46
CA GLU A 298 -6.18 -9.44 5.47
C GLU A 298 -5.96 -8.71 4.16
N VAL A 299 -6.16 -9.40 3.05
CA VAL A 299 -6.00 -8.84 1.70
C VAL A 299 -7.04 -7.76 1.40
N VAL A 300 -8.29 -7.99 1.79
CA VAL A 300 -9.37 -6.99 1.67
C VAL A 300 -9.03 -5.72 2.43
N VAL A 301 -8.53 -5.82 3.65
CA VAL A 301 -8.14 -4.67 4.47
C VAL A 301 -6.97 -3.91 3.83
N TYR A 302 -5.97 -4.61 3.30
CA TYR A 302 -4.85 -3.96 2.61
C TYR A 302 -5.30 -3.28 1.32
N LEU A 303 -6.08 -3.96 0.49
CA LEU A 303 -6.63 -3.39 -0.74
C LEU A 303 -7.50 -2.15 -0.45
N LEU A 304 -8.37 -2.25 0.54
CA LEU A 304 -9.20 -1.15 0.99
C LEU A 304 -8.34 0.03 1.47
N GLY A 305 -7.28 -0.25 2.23
CA GLY A 305 -6.33 0.77 2.69
C GLY A 305 -5.62 1.48 1.54
N ILE A 306 -5.18 0.74 0.52
CA ILE A 306 -4.54 1.29 -0.68
C ILE A 306 -5.51 2.24 -1.41
N ILE A 307 -6.73 1.77 -1.67
CA ILE A 307 -7.74 2.55 -2.40
C ILE A 307 -8.20 3.76 -1.58
N GLN A 308 -8.31 3.60 -0.25
CA GLN A 308 -8.66 4.71 0.65
C GLN A 308 -7.60 5.82 0.65
N LEU A 309 -6.31 5.46 0.68
CA LEU A 309 -5.22 6.45 0.57
C LEU A 309 -5.31 7.21 -0.75
N MET A 310 -5.58 6.52 -1.85
CA MET A 310 -5.83 7.15 -3.15
C MET A 310 -7.07 8.05 -3.12
N GLY A 311 -8.18 7.57 -2.56
CA GLY A 311 -9.42 8.34 -2.44
C GLY A 311 -9.26 9.63 -1.64
N ILE A 312 -8.52 9.58 -0.53
CA ILE A 312 -8.20 10.74 0.32
C ILE A 312 -7.32 11.73 -0.45
N PHE A 313 -6.29 11.24 -1.14
CA PHE A 313 -5.44 12.09 -1.96
C PHE A 313 -6.24 12.80 -3.05
N LEU A 314 -7.05 12.06 -3.80
CA LEU A 314 -7.90 12.60 -4.85
C LEU A 314 -8.92 13.63 -4.31
N ALA A 315 -9.54 13.34 -3.16
CA ALA A 315 -10.44 14.28 -2.48
C ALA A 315 -9.73 15.59 -2.12
N SER A 316 -8.51 15.49 -1.61
CA SER A 316 -7.71 16.68 -1.28
C SER A 316 -7.42 17.58 -2.50
N ARG A 317 -7.37 16.98 -3.71
CA ARG A 317 -7.16 17.71 -4.96
C ARG A 317 -8.40 18.47 -5.44
N LEU A 318 -9.59 18.07 -5.00
CA LEU A 318 -10.84 18.78 -5.30
C LEU A 318 -11.02 20.03 -4.45
N GLY A 319 -10.23 20.21 -3.39
CA GLY A 319 -10.35 21.35 -2.47
C GLY A 319 -11.65 21.38 -1.67
N THR A 320 -12.40 20.27 -1.66
CA THR A 320 -13.64 20.12 -0.91
C THR A 320 -13.46 19.23 0.30
N SER A 321 -14.26 19.43 1.33
CA SER A 321 -14.22 18.59 2.54
C SER A 321 -14.94 17.26 2.31
N PHE A 322 -14.49 16.22 2.98
CA PHE A 322 -15.20 14.96 3.12
C PHE A 322 -15.37 14.60 4.60
N SER A 323 -16.26 13.65 4.87
CA SER A 323 -16.55 13.23 6.24
C SER A 323 -15.35 12.51 6.87
N ILE A 324 -15.01 12.88 8.11
CA ILE A 324 -13.95 12.23 8.88
C ILE A 324 -14.25 10.75 9.17
N TRP A 325 -15.50 10.33 9.10
CA TRP A 325 -15.92 8.94 9.31
C TRP A 325 -15.31 7.96 8.32
N TRP A 326 -14.91 8.43 7.14
CA TRP A 326 -14.16 7.59 6.19
C TRP A 326 -12.86 7.04 6.77
N LEU A 327 -12.26 7.75 7.72
CA LEU A 327 -11.04 7.30 8.39
C LEU A 327 -11.27 6.09 9.32
N ALA A 328 -12.52 5.82 9.70
CA ALA A 328 -12.89 4.64 10.50
C ALA A 328 -13.16 3.40 9.63
N LEU A 329 -13.09 3.51 8.31
CA LEU A 329 -13.47 2.45 7.38
C LEU A 329 -12.68 1.15 7.61
N LEU A 330 -11.36 1.24 7.77
CA LEU A 330 -10.52 0.05 7.97
C LEU A 330 -10.86 -0.71 9.27
N PRO A 331 -10.86 -0.07 10.45
CA PRO A 331 -11.22 -0.78 11.67
C PRO A 331 -12.68 -1.27 11.68
N VAL A 332 -13.60 -0.54 11.05
CA VAL A 332 -15.00 -0.98 10.93
C VAL A 332 -15.12 -2.23 10.06
N THR A 333 -14.44 -2.27 8.90
CA THR A 333 -14.44 -3.45 8.02
C THR A 333 -13.85 -4.67 8.74
N ALA A 334 -12.72 -4.48 9.44
CA ALA A 334 -12.13 -5.55 10.24
C ALA A 334 -13.05 -6.01 11.39
N ALA A 335 -13.75 -5.08 12.05
CA ALA A 335 -14.71 -5.42 13.11
C ALA A 335 -15.93 -6.21 12.58
N VAL A 336 -16.42 -5.84 11.40
CA VAL A 336 -17.49 -6.61 10.71
C VAL A 336 -17.01 -8.02 10.40
N GLY A 337 -15.77 -8.19 9.94
CA GLY A 337 -15.15 -9.51 9.73
C GLY A 337 -15.08 -10.34 11.03
N VAL A 338 -14.74 -9.71 12.17
CA VAL A 338 -14.75 -10.40 13.48
C VAL A 338 -16.16 -10.89 13.84
N MET A 339 -17.19 -10.05 13.65
CA MET A 339 -18.57 -10.40 13.99
C MET A 339 -19.15 -11.48 13.09
N GLY A 340 -18.75 -11.52 11.83
CA GLY A 340 -19.20 -12.50 10.85
C GLY A 340 -18.42 -13.80 10.82
N GLY A 341 -17.40 -13.94 11.66
CA GLY A 341 -16.60 -15.17 11.73
C GLY A 341 -15.77 -15.49 10.48
N GLY A 342 -15.57 -14.52 9.59
CA GLY A 342 -14.92 -14.67 8.30
C GLY A 342 -15.90 -14.84 7.13
N ASP A 343 -17.04 -15.49 7.34
CA ASP A 343 -18.02 -15.83 6.28
C ASP A 343 -18.71 -14.59 5.67
N VAL A 344 -18.69 -13.45 6.36
CA VAL A 344 -19.27 -12.19 5.85
C VAL A 344 -18.58 -11.69 4.58
N LEU A 345 -17.37 -12.17 4.32
CA LEU A 345 -16.61 -11.75 3.14
C LEU A 345 -16.89 -12.60 1.90
N ASP A 346 -17.55 -13.75 2.04
CA ASP A 346 -17.87 -14.69 0.96
C ASP A 346 -18.75 -14.13 -0.16
N GLY A 347 -19.14 -12.94 -0.09
CA GLY A 347 -19.90 -12.26 -1.14
C GLY A 347 -19.52 -10.80 -1.31
N PHE A 348 -18.39 -10.37 -0.75
CA PHE A 348 -17.96 -8.98 -0.82
C PHE A 348 -17.42 -8.65 -2.22
N PRO A 349 -18.23 -8.08 -3.14
CA PRO A 349 -17.76 -7.84 -4.49
C PRO A 349 -16.54 -6.90 -4.46
N PRO A 350 -15.47 -7.16 -5.23
CA PRO A 350 -14.30 -6.27 -5.32
C PRO A 350 -14.67 -4.82 -5.60
N THR A 351 -15.72 -4.60 -6.38
CA THR A 351 -16.30 -3.28 -6.65
C THR A 351 -16.73 -2.53 -5.41
N PHE A 352 -17.30 -3.24 -4.44
CA PHE A 352 -17.73 -2.62 -3.20
C PHE A 352 -16.54 -2.13 -2.36
N VAL A 353 -15.46 -2.90 -2.34
CA VAL A 353 -14.18 -2.49 -1.72
C VAL A 353 -13.64 -1.23 -2.37
N VAL A 354 -13.65 -1.17 -3.70
CA VAL A 354 -13.21 0.00 -4.47
C VAL A 354 -14.09 1.21 -4.16
N LEU A 355 -15.41 1.06 -4.20
CA LEU A 355 -16.33 2.15 -3.90
C LEU A 355 -16.19 2.68 -2.47
N LEU A 356 -16.05 1.80 -1.50
CA LEU A 356 -15.82 2.19 -0.12
C LEU A 356 -14.49 2.95 0.04
N GLY A 357 -13.41 2.44 -0.53
CA GLY A 357 -12.09 3.08 -0.45
C GLY A 357 -12.09 4.45 -1.13
N LEU A 358 -12.80 4.61 -2.24
CA LEU A 358 -12.94 5.88 -2.95
C LEU A 358 -13.98 6.81 -2.34
N GLY A 359 -14.67 6.39 -1.28
CA GLY A 359 -15.72 7.16 -0.62
C GLY A 359 -15.38 8.64 -0.34
N PRO A 360 -14.21 8.98 0.23
CA PRO A 360 -13.81 10.37 0.43
C PRO A 360 -13.81 11.19 -0.85
N PHE A 361 -13.33 10.59 -1.95
CA PHE A 361 -13.31 11.24 -3.26
C PHE A 361 -14.71 11.38 -3.85
N ILE A 362 -15.54 10.36 -3.76
CA ILE A 362 -16.94 10.38 -4.23
C ILE A 362 -17.71 11.47 -3.50
N GLU A 363 -17.60 11.55 -2.18
CA GLU A 363 -18.25 12.59 -1.38
C GLU A 363 -17.77 13.99 -1.76
N SER A 364 -16.45 14.18 -1.89
CA SER A 364 -15.89 15.45 -2.35
C SER A 364 -16.33 15.81 -3.75
N GLY A 365 -16.41 14.83 -4.64
CA GLY A 365 -16.93 15.00 -6.01
C GLY A 365 -18.38 15.46 -6.04
N ILE A 366 -19.24 14.84 -5.26
CA ILE A 366 -20.66 15.22 -5.13
C ILE A 366 -20.77 16.67 -4.63
N LYS A 367 -19.97 17.06 -3.62
CA LYS A 367 -19.94 18.44 -3.13
C LYS A 367 -19.45 19.43 -4.18
N SER A 368 -18.43 19.05 -4.96
CA SER A 368 -17.92 19.85 -6.07
C SER A 368 -18.94 20.00 -7.19
N LEU A 369 -19.72 18.97 -7.50
CA LEU A 369 -20.79 19.00 -8.51
C LEU A 369 -21.90 20.00 -8.17
N SER A 370 -22.24 20.14 -6.90
CA SER A 370 -23.27 21.11 -6.46
C SER A 370 -22.89 22.57 -6.78
N THR A 371 -21.63 22.83 -7.12
CA THR A 371 -21.11 24.17 -7.42
C THR A 371 -21.03 24.51 -8.92
N GLY A 372 -21.75 23.76 -9.78
CA GLY A 372 -21.99 24.16 -11.17
C GLY A 372 -21.29 23.34 -12.26
N HIS A 373 -21.12 22.04 -12.07
CA HIS A 373 -20.71 21.12 -13.14
C HIS A 373 -21.92 20.72 -14.03
N ASP A 374 -21.68 20.46 -15.31
CA ASP A 374 -22.72 19.91 -16.21
C ASP A 374 -22.85 18.41 -15.95
N TRP A 375 -23.70 18.08 -15.00
CA TRP A 375 -23.93 16.70 -14.54
C TRP A 375 -24.46 15.75 -15.63
N LYS A 376 -24.91 16.25 -16.81
CA LYS A 376 -25.34 15.43 -17.93
C LYS A 376 -24.31 14.42 -18.39
N TRP A 377 -23.03 14.78 -18.28
CA TRP A 377 -21.93 13.90 -18.65
C TRP A 377 -21.79 12.67 -17.75
N PHE A 378 -22.35 12.72 -16.54
CA PHE A 378 -22.40 11.57 -15.64
C PHE A 378 -23.33 10.45 -16.13
N ALA A 379 -24.13 10.69 -17.17
CA ALA A 379 -24.87 9.62 -17.84
C ALA A 379 -23.92 8.54 -18.42
N ILE A 380 -22.72 8.91 -18.87
CA ILE A 380 -21.76 7.96 -19.44
C ILE A 380 -21.29 6.94 -18.40
N PRO A 381 -20.71 7.34 -17.23
CA PRO A 381 -20.37 6.37 -16.21
C PRO A 381 -21.58 5.58 -15.68
N ALA A 382 -22.75 6.17 -15.62
CA ALA A 382 -23.98 5.46 -15.23
C ALA A 382 -24.33 4.35 -16.23
N VAL A 383 -24.23 4.62 -17.54
CA VAL A 383 -24.43 3.59 -18.59
C VAL A 383 -23.38 2.49 -18.47
N MET A 384 -22.12 2.82 -18.18
CA MET A 384 -21.07 1.81 -18.00
C MET A 384 -21.35 0.90 -16.80
N VAL A 385 -21.88 1.44 -15.69
CA VAL A 385 -22.33 0.63 -14.55
C VAL A 385 -23.44 -0.33 -14.96
N VAL A 386 -24.44 0.14 -15.74
CA VAL A 386 -25.50 -0.71 -16.26
C VAL A 386 -24.95 -1.82 -17.15
N LEU A 387 -24.03 -1.49 -18.05
CA LEU A 387 -23.36 -2.47 -18.93
C LEU A 387 -22.59 -3.52 -18.13
N ARG A 388 -22.03 -3.15 -16.97
CA ARG A 388 -21.41 -4.10 -16.04
C ARG A 388 -22.41 -5.16 -15.59
N PHE A 389 -23.59 -4.77 -15.18
CA PHE A 389 -24.61 -5.72 -14.74
C PHE A 389 -25.13 -6.60 -15.87
N ILE A 390 -25.17 -6.09 -17.10
CA ILE A 390 -25.64 -6.86 -18.26
C ILE A 390 -24.59 -7.87 -18.73
N HIS A 391 -23.32 -7.45 -18.83
CA HIS A 391 -22.23 -8.26 -19.41
C HIS A 391 -21.34 -8.95 -18.40
N GLY A 392 -21.48 -8.66 -17.10
CA GLY A 392 -20.64 -9.26 -16.06
C GLY A 392 -19.16 -8.82 -16.08
N MET A 393 -18.77 -7.90 -16.95
CA MET A 393 -17.36 -7.47 -17.10
C MET A 393 -17.01 -6.35 -16.13
N VAL A 394 -16.15 -6.62 -15.15
CA VAL A 394 -15.65 -5.64 -14.15
C VAL A 394 -14.91 -4.47 -14.81
N LEU A 395 -14.42 -4.67 -16.04
CA LEU A 395 -13.85 -3.58 -16.83
C LEU A 395 -14.76 -2.36 -16.94
N PHE A 396 -16.06 -2.55 -17.11
CA PHE A 396 -17.01 -1.44 -17.19
C PHE A 396 -17.12 -0.64 -15.90
N GLU A 397 -16.89 -1.27 -14.74
CA GLU A 397 -16.86 -0.57 -13.46
C GLU A 397 -15.64 0.32 -13.34
N LEU A 398 -14.46 -0.22 -13.64
CA LEU A 398 -13.22 0.54 -13.65
C LEU A 398 -13.30 1.72 -14.61
N LEU A 399 -13.84 1.52 -15.81
CA LEU A 399 -14.02 2.57 -16.79
C LEU A 399 -15.04 3.62 -16.34
N SER A 400 -16.12 3.19 -15.69
CA SER A 400 -17.09 4.10 -15.10
C SER A 400 -16.45 5.02 -14.06
N LEU A 401 -15.65 4.45 -13.16
CA LEU A 401 -14.92 5.21 -12.15
C LEU A 401 -13.92 6.17 -12.79
N LEU A 402 -13.11 5.69 -13.73
CA LEU A 402 -12.11 6.50 -14.43
C LEU A 402 -12.77 7.66 -15.19
N PHE A 403 -13.91 7.41 -15.84
CA PHE A 403 -14.66 8.43 -16.56
C PHE A 403 -15.26 9.46 -15.61
N ALA A 404 -15.85 9.02 -14.51
CA ALA A 404 -16.38 9.89 -13.48
C ALA A 404 -15.29 10.80 -12.87
N PHE A 405 -14.11 10.26 -12.64
CA PHE A 405 -12.96 11.02 -12.19
C PHE A 405 -12.54 12.09 -13.20
N GLY A 406 -12.43 11.73 -14.47
CA GLY A 406 -12.14 12.69 -15.54
C GLY A 406 -13.12 13.86 -15.56
N LEU A 407 -14.43 13.57 -15.45
CA LEU A 407 -15.48 14.59 -15.45
C LEU A 407 -15.42 15.54 -14.25
N ILE A 408 -15.11 15.04 -13.06
CA ILE A 408 -14.99 15.88 -11.85
C ILE A 408 -13.84 16.89 -12.01
N PHE A 409 -12.77 16.50 -12.72
CA PHE A 409 -11.61 17.36 -12.97
C PHE A 409 -11.74 18.28 -14.18
N GLU A 410 -12.70 18.04 -15.08
CA GLU A 410 -12.84 18.77 -16.33
C GLU A 410 -12.97 20.27 -16.12
N LYS A 411 -13.82 20.69 -15.18
CA LYS A 411 -14.16 22.10 -14.97
C LYS A 411 -12.95 22.93 -14.59
N GLU A 412 -12.05 22.36 -13.81
CA GLU A 412 -10.86 23.08 -13.36
C GLU A 412 -9.71 22.98 -14.37
N ARG A 413 -9.71 21.94 -15.25
CA ARG A 413 -8.54 21.62 -16.08
C ARG A 413 -8.89 20.83 -17.34
N LEU A 414 -9.38 21.49 -18.37
CA LEU A 414 -9.63 20.92 -19.72
C LEU A 414 -8.49 20.02 -20.26
N LYS A 415 -7.23 20.30 -19.89
CA LYS A 415 -6.09 19.47 -20.29
C LYS A 415 -5.99 18.15 -19.53
N ALA A 416 -6.43 18.10 -18.28
CA ALA A 416 -6.48 16.87 -17.51
C ALA A 416 -7.50 15.89 -18.10
N TRP A 417 -8.60 16.40 -18.60
CA TRP A 417 -9.62 15.62 -19.30
C TRP A 417 -9.08 14.93 -20.56
N GLY A 418 -8.31 15.65 -21.38
CA GLY A 418 -7.68 15.07 -22.56
C GLY A 418 -6.76 13.88 -22.21
N TRP A 419 -5.95 14.00 -21.18
CA TRP A 419 -5.08 12.94 -20.70
C TRP A 419 -5.85 11.76 -20.12
N ALA A 420 -6.89 12.03 -19.31
CA ALA A 420 -7.75 11.01 -18.75
C ALA A 420 -8.50 10.24 -19.86
N SER A 421 -9.00 10.95 -20.86
CA SER A 421 -9.67 10.34 -22.02
C SER A 421 -8.72 9.47 -22.83
N ALA A 422 -7.49 9.92 -23.07
CA ALA A 422 -6.47 9.13 -23.75
C ALA A 422 -6.15 7.84 -22.98
N GLY A 423 -5.99 7.93 -21.67
CA GLY A 423 -5.78 6.77 -20.80
C GLY A 423 -6.92 5.76 -20.88
N ILE A 424 -8.17 6.24 -20.86
CA ILE A 424 -9.37 5.40 -20.98
C ILE A 424 -9.42 4.71 -22.36
N VAL A 425 -9.20 5.45 -23.44
CA VAL A 425 -9.21 4.90 -24.81
C VAL A 425 -8.16 3.82 -24.99
N LEU A 426 -6.94 4.06 -24.49
CA LEU A 426 -5.85 3.07 -24.54
C LEU A 426 -6.20 1.81 -23.74
N PHE A 427 -6.77 1.98 -22.57
CA PHE A 427 -7.18 0.86 -21.72
C PHE A 427 -8.32 0.05 -22.36
N LEU A 428 -9.32 0.74 -22.96
CA LEU A 428 -10.40 0.10 -23.70
C LEU A 428 -9.89 -0.68 -24.90
N GLY A 429 -8.99 -0.09 -25.68
CA GLY A 429 -8.39 -0.73 -26.85
C GLY A 429 -7.64 -2.00 -26.48
N ALA A 430 -6.86 -1.96 -25.39
CA ALA A 430 -6.14 -3.12 -24.89
C ALA A 430 -7.07 -4.22 -24.42
N ALA A 431 -8.12 -3.87 -23.70
CA ALA A 431 -9.12 -4.84 -23.22
C ALA A 431 -9.96 -5.46 -24.35
N TRP A 432 -10.31 -4.67 -25.36
CA TRP A 432 -11.08 -5.13 -26.52
C TRP A 432 -10.31 -6.08 -27.41
N SER A 433 -9.01 -5.82 -27.61
CA SER A 433 -8.14 -6.65 -28.45
C SER A 433 -7.77 -8.00 -27.83
N GLY A 434 -8.14 -8.24 -26.57
CA GLY A 434 -7.72 -9.42 -25.81
C GLY A 434 -6.20 -9.43 -25.53
N MET A 435 -5.49 -8.43 -26.01
CA MET A 435 -4.09 -8.18 -25.72
C MET A 435 -4.05 -7.13 -24.60
N LEU A 436 -4.02 -7.56 -23.37
CA LEU A 436 -3.55 -6.70 -22.27
C LEU A 436 -2.04 -6.48 -22.48
N ASP A 437 -1.70 -5.70 -23.50
CA ASP A 437 -0.34 -5.26 -23.65
C ASP A 437 0.00 -4.37 -22.48
N ILE A 438 0.90 -4.85 -21.66
CA ILE A 438 1.44 -4.21 -20.47
C ILE A 438 1.81 -2.75 -20.75
N TRP A 439 2.40 -2.47 -21.91
CA TRP A 439 2.84 -1.15 -22.31
C TRP A 439 1.65 -0.20 -22.54
N ILE A 440 0.62 -0.67 -23.21
CA ILE A 440 -0.59 0.13 -23.51
C ILE A 440 -1.33 0.43 -22.21
N CYS A 441 -1.50 -0.58 -21.34
CA CYS A 441 -2.11 -0.37 -20.03
C CYS A 441 -1.27 0.58 -19.17
N GLY A 442 0.05 0.40 -19.14
CA GLY A 442 0.97 1.25 -18.41
C GLY A 442 0.94 2.71 -18.88
N ILE A 443 1.02 2.93 -20.19
CA ILE A 443 0.95 4.27 -20.79
C ILE A 443 -0.43 4.90 -20.48
N GLY A 444 -1.52 4.15 -20.62
CA GLY A 444 -2.86 4.63 -20.32
C GLY A 444 -3.02 5.06 -18.86
N MET A 445 -2.52 4.27 -17.91
CA MET A 445 -2.56 4.62 -16.48
C MET A 445 -1.68 5.83 -16.16
N VAL A 446 -0.48 5.91 -16.74
CA VAL A 446 0.39 7.08 -16.56
C VAL A 446 -0.28 8.34 -17.14
N ALA A 447 -0.86 8.26 -18.33
CA ALA A 447 -1.60 9.36 -18.94
C ALA A 447 -2.77 9.81 -18.04
N PHE A 448 -3.47 8.86 -17.40
CA PHE A 448 -4.56 9.15 -16.48
C PHE A 448 -4.08 9.79 -15.16
N ILE A 449 -3.00 9.29 -14.58
CA ILE A 449 -2.49 9.76 -13.26
C ILE A 449 -1.71 11.07 -13.41
N THR A 450 -1.04 11.29 -14.54
CA THR A 450 -0.17 12.45 -14.78
C THR A 450 -0.84 13.80 -14.48
N PRO A 451 -2.07 14.09 -14.90
CA PRO A 451 -2.72 15.36 -14.59
C PRO A 451 -2.89 15.62 -13.09
N TRP A 452 -3.11 14.57 -12.31
CA TRP A 452 -3.31 14.65 -10.87
C TRP A 452 -2.06 15.09 -10.12
N PHE A 453 -0.89 14.72 -10.64
CA PHE A 453 0.40 15.09 -10.08
C PHE A 453 0.96 16.38 -10.67
N LEU A 454 0.77 16.60 -11.98
CA LEU A 454 1.37 17.75 -12.68
C LEU A 454 0.58 19.03 -12.56
N ALA A 455 -0.68 18.93 -12.20
CA ALA A 455 -1.53 20.08 -12.10
C ALA A 455 -1.01 21.05 -11.00
N PRO A 456 -0.51 22.26 -11.35
CA PRO A 456 -0.11 23.25 -10.36
C PRO A 456 -1.33 23.76 -9.61
N ASP A 457 -1.11 24.23 -8.39
CA ASP A 457 -2.11 24.97 -7.65
C ASP A 457 -2.19 26.40 -8.22
N GLY A 458 -3.35 26.81 -8.72
CA GLY A 458 -3.63 28.15 -9.21
C GLY A 458 -3.46 28.39 -10.71
N ASP A 459 -3.74 29.61 -11.14
CA ASP A 459 -3.82 30.07 -12.54
C ASP A 459 -2.50 30.01 -13.34
N GLU A 460 -1.37 29.74 -12.70
CA GLU A 460 -0.07 29.62 -13.37
C GLU A 460 0.14 28.29 -14.12
N ALA A 461 -0.91 27.50 -14.27
CA ALA A 461 -0.89 26.17 -14.90
C ALA A 461 -0.71 26.19 -16.43
N LYS A 462 -0.08 27.18 -16.99
CA LYS A 462 0.33 27.09 -18.39
C LYS A 462 1.47 26.09 -18.50
N PHE A 463 1.21 24.94 -19.11
CA PHE A 463 2.22 24.05 -19.64
C PHE A 463 3.01 24.79 -20.74
N SER A 464 3.81 25.76 -20.35
CA SER A 464 4.79 26.30 -21.26
C SER A 464 6.01 25.39 -21.17
N PHE A 465 6.25 24.65 -22.23
CA PHE A 465 7.49 23.93 -22.48
C PHE A 465 8.64 24.92 -22.73
N GLN A 466 8.75 25.98 -21.94
CA GLN A 466 9.87 26.90 -22.05
C GLN A 466 11.12 26.28 -21.41
N GLU A 467 12.14 26.18 -22.19
CA GLU A 467 13.43 25.49 -22.13
C GLU A 467 13.99 25.07 -20.74
N ARG A 468 14.22 25.97 -19.82
CA ARG A 468 14.82 25.62 -18.51
C ARG A 468 13.85 24.92 -17.53
N LYS A 469 12.58 25.28 -17.57
CA LYS A 469 11.53 24.66 -16.77
C LYS A 469 11.21 23.24 -17.23
N PHE A 470 11.43 22.93 -18.50
CA PHE A 470 11.24 21.61 -19.08
C PHE A 470 12.23 20.58 -18.54
N GLN A 471 13.53 20.85 -18.57
CA GLN A 471 14.57 19.96 -18.04
C GLN A 471 14.36 19.66 -16.55
N GLN A 472 14.04 20.68 -15.76
CA GLN A 472 13.75 20.53 -14.34
C GLN A 472 12.49 19.68 -14.09
N ARG A 473 11.47 19.81 -14.92
CA ARG A 473 10.24 19.00 -14.84
C ARG A 473 10.51 17.55 -15.20
N ILE A 474 11.25 17.28 -16.27
CA ILE A 474 11.65 15.92 -16.63
C ILE A 474 12.42 15.28 -15.48
N ALA A 475 13.44 15.94 -14.95
CA ALA A 475 14.24 15.41 -13.85
C ALA A 475 13.42 15.10 -12.59
N LEU A 476 12.32 15.83 -12.33
CA LEU A 476 11.43 15.57 -11.22
C LEU A 476 10.43 14.44 -11.49
N TRP A 477 9.83 14.46 -12.70
CA TRP A 477 8.68 13.61 -13.00
C TRP A 477 9.06 12.26 -13.59
N THR A 478 10.23 12.15 -14.21
CA THR A 478 10.68 10.88 -14.75
C THR A 478 10.78 9.78 -13.67
N PRO A 479 11.31 10.03 -12.47
CA PRO A 479 11.26 9.02 -11.40
C PRO A 479 9.85 8.65 -10.95
N VAL A 480 8.93 9.64 -10.89
CA VAL A 480 7.52 9.39 -10.50
C VAL A 480 6.80 8.55 -11.56
N VAL A 481 7.02 8.89 -12.84
CA VAL A 481 6.48 8.11 -13.97
C VAL A 481 7.08 6.71 -13.99
N ALA A 482 8.39 6.59 -13.75
CA ALA A 482 9.08 5.31 -13.68
C ALA A 482 8.54 4.43 -12.56
N VAL A 483 8.32 4.99 -11.36
CA VAL A 483 7.70 4.27 -10.24
C VAL A 483 6.28 3.84 -10.60
N GLY A 484 5.49 4.72 -11.22
CA GLY A 484 4.13 4.40 -11.67
C GLY A 484 4.11 3.28 -12.72
N LEU A 485 4.96 3.37 -13.73
CA LEU A 485 5.12 2.33 -14.75
C LEU A 485 5.56 1.00 -14.13
N TYR A 486 6.54 1.05 -13.24
CA TYR A 486 7.02 -0.16 -12.57
C TYR A 486 5.97 -0.80 -11.68
N LEU A 487 5.19 0.00 -10.95
CA LEU A 487 4.05 -0.47 -10.18
C LEU A 487 3.04 -1.21 -11.07
N ILE A 488 2.70 -0.60 -12.20
CA ILE A 488 1.74 -1.17 -13.15
C ILE A 488 2.30 -2.45 -13.76
N LEU A 489 3.56 -2.44 -14.16
CA LEU A 489 4.25 -3.63 -14.68
C LEU A 489 4.26 -4.76 -13.65
N THR A 490 4.58 -4.45 -12.39
CA THR A 490 4.55 -5.42 -11.30
C THR A 490 3.15 -5.97 -11.10
N LEU A 491 2.13 -5.09 -11.08
CA LEU A 491 0.72 -5.51 -11.00
C LEU A 491 0.34 -6.43 -12.16
N VAL A 492 0.67 -6.07 -13.39
CA VAL A 492 0.31 -6.88 -14.56
C VAL A 492 1.06 -8.21 -14.57
N ILE A 493 2.34 -8.22 -14.19
CA ILE A 493 3.11 -9.47 -14.06
C ILE A 493 2.49 -10.37 -13.00
N LEU A 494 2.16 -9.83 -11.82
CA LEU A 494 1.50 -10.57 -10.75
C LEU A 494 0.13 -11.14 -11.17
N ILE A 495 -0.58 -10.41 -12.02
CA ILE A 495 -1.90 -10.79 -12.52
C ILE A 495 -1.81 -11.78 -13.68
N SER A 496 -0.88 -11.62 -14.60
CA SER A 496 -0.78 -12.37 -15.85
C SER A 496 0.12 -13.59 -15.78
N SER A 497 1.13 -13.61 -14.93
CA SER A 497 2.05 -14.74 -14.87
C SER A 497 1.53 -15.84 -13.97
N ILE A 498 0.93 -16.76 -14.60
CA ILE A 498 0.18 -17.83 -13.99
C ILE A 498 1.08 -18.96 -13.52
N ASP A 499 2.08 -19.35 -14.30
CA ASP A 499 2.81 -20.59 -14.05
C ASP A 499 4.34 -20.48 -14.01
N SER A 500 4.93 -19.41 -14.48
CA SER A 500 6.37 -19.17 -14.33
C SER A 500 6.72 -17.74 -14.69
N ILE A 501 7.14 -16.96 -13.74
CA ILE A 501 7.87 -15.73 -14.04
C ILE A 501 9.28 -16.19 -14.42
N GLN A 502 9.57 -16.23 -15.70
CA GLN A 502 10.94 -16.35 -16.14
C GLN A 502 11.69 -15.09 -15.70
N PHE A 503 12.81 -15.26 -15.01
CA PHE A 503 13.63 -14.13 -14.54
C PHE A 503 13.95 -13.11 -15.66
N ALA A 504 14.15 -13.59 -16.89
CA ALA A 504 14.33 -12.78 -18.09
C ALA A 504 13.17 -11.79 -18.35
N ALA A 505 11.95 -12.14 -17.99
CA ALA A 505 10.80 -11.24 -18.15
C ALA A 505 10.89 -10.05 -17.17
N HIS A 506 11.33 -10.27 -15.94
CA HIS A 506 11.53 -9.19 -14.98
C HIS A 506 12.65 -8.23 -15.40
N GLU A 507 13.73 -8.74 -15.97
CA GLU A 507 14.81 -7.91 -16.53
C GLU A 507 14.30 -7.05 -17.66
N LEU A 508 13.56 -7.63 -18.61
CA LEU A 508 12.99 -6.93 -19.74
C LEU A 508 12.01 -5.82 -19.30
N TYR A 509 11.14 -6.12 -18.32
CA TYR A 509 10.16 -5.16 -17.82
C TYR A 509 10.77 -4.15 -16.84
N GLY A 510 11.84 -4.49 -16.15
CA GLY A 510 12.60 -3.57 -15.31
C GLY A 510 13.46 -2.59 -16.11
N ALA A 511 13.84 -2.91 -17.34
CA ALA A 511 14.69 -2.08 -18.18
C ALA A 511 14.11 -0.66 -18.42
N PRO A 512 12.82 -0.46 -18.74
CA PRO A 512 12.24 0.87 -18.87
C PRO A 512 12.30 1.70 -17.59
N PHE A 513 12.13 1.05 -16.44
CA PHE A 513 12.25 1.69 -15.14
C PHE A 513 13.69 2.18 -14.90
N ILE A 514 14.68 1.31 -15.13
CA ILE A 514 16.10 1.66 -15.00
C ILE A 514 16.45 2.79 -15.98
N ALA A 515 16.01 2.70 -17.22
CA ALA A 515 16.23 3.73 -18.22
C ALA A 515 15.62 5.08 -17.80
N ALA A 516 14.40 5.08 -17.24
CA ALA A 516 13.75 6.29 -16.77
C ALA A 516 14.48 6.92 -15.57
N VAL A 517 14.98 6.11 -14.63
CA VAL A 517 15.80 6.58 -13.51
C VAL A 517 17.13 7.15 -14.01
N MET A 518 17.78 6.49 -14.97
CA MET A 518 19.02 6.98 -15.59
C MET A 518 18.81 8.31 -16.32
N ILE A 519 17.73 8.45 -17.09
CA ILE A 519 17.36 9.71 -17.75
C ILE A 519 17.13 10.80 -16.72
N ALA A 520 16.38 10.52 -15.65
CA ALA A 520 16.14 11.48 -14.58
C ALA A 520 17.44 11.94 -13.92
N PHE A 521 18.38 11.01 -13.67
CA PHE A 521 19.68 11.31 -13.10
C PHE A 521 20.54 12.18 -14.03
N VAL A 522 20.59 11.85 -15.32
CA VAL A 522 21.30 12.65 -16.34
C VAL A 522 20.70 14.06 -16.42
N MET A 523 19.37 14.17 -16.52
CA MET A 523 18.69 15.47 -16.59
C MET A 523 18.90 16.29 -15.32
N TRP A 524 19.00 15.63 -14.16
CA TRP A 524 19.32 16.28 -12.90
C TRP A 524 20.77 16.77 -12.86
N SER A 525 21.73 16.02 -13.41
CA SER A 525 23.15 16.36 -13.41
C SER A 525 23.49 17.53 -14.33
N ILE A 526 22.78 17.68 -15.45
CA ILE A 526 22.99 18.76 -16.42
C ILE A 526 22.23 20.06 -16.09
N ARG A 527 21.40 20.04 -15.02
CA ARG A 527 20.72 21.28 -14.61
C ARG A 527 21.72 22.35 -14.19
N ASP A 528 21.47 23.58 -14.60
CA ASP A 528 22.26 24.72 -14.15
C ASP A 528 22.20 24.82 -12.62
N LYS A 529 23.36 24.86 -11.97
CA LYS A 529 23.44 25.20 -10.56
C LYS A 529 22.85 26.61 -10.39
N PRO A 530 21.95 26.84 -9.41
CA PRO A 530 21.49 28.18 -9.16
C PRO A 530 22.74 29.06 -8.95
N LYS A 531 22.83 30.16 -9.69
CA LYS A 531 23.86 31.18 -9.43
C LYS A 531 23.68 31.60 -7.96
N ARG A 532 24.70 31.32 -7.16
CA ARG A 532 24.76 31.75 -5.75
C ARG A 532 24.78 33.26 -5.67
#